data_b2fec29400d009322aec117bf16590d1
#
_entry.id   b2fec29400d009322aec117bf16590d1
#
_cell.length_a   1.000
_cell.length_b   1.000
_cell.length_c   1.000
_cell.angle_alpha   90.00
_cell.angle_beta   90.00
_cell.angle_gamma   90.00
#
_symmetry.space_group_name_H-M   'P 1'
#
loop_
_entity.id
_entity.type
_entity.pdbx_description
1 polymer ?
#
loop_
_entity_poly.entity_id
_entity_poly.type
_entity_poly.pdbx_seq_one_letter_code
_entity_poly.pdbx_strand_id
1 'polypeptide(L)'
;MSKKRIAVIAGDGIGKEVMPEGIRVMDAAASKFGIDLAFDHFDFASWDYFEKHGKMMPDDWKDQIGGHDAIYFGAVGWPDKIADHISLWGSLLLFRREFDQYINLRPARLMPGIIAPVVRKDGKPRAPGEIDMYIVRENTEGEYSSIGGRMYPGTEREIVMQETVMSRIGVDRVLKFAFELAMSRPKKHLTSATKSNGIAITMPYWDERVAEMAKAYPAIRQDKFHIDILTAHFVQRPDFFDVVVASNLFGDILSDLGPACTGTIGIAPSANLNPDRKFPSLFEPVHGSAPDIAGQGVANPIGQIWCGAMMLEFLGHKNAHDAVLAAIEKVLDPSSQAPRTPDIGGNAKTSDLGKAIANAL
;
A
#
# COMPACT_ATOMS: atom_id res chain seq x y z
N MET A 1 9.88 21.07 16.81
CA MET A 1 8.95 20.58 15.77
C MET A 1 7.59 20.37 16.42
N SER A 2 6.48 20.51 15.70
CA SER A 2 5.15 20.24 16.29
C SER A 2 4.97 18.74 16.49
N LYS A 3 4.35 18.36 17.61
CA LYS A 3 3.97 16.99 17.93
C LYS A 3 3.08 16.41 16.84
N LYS A 4 3.37 15.22 16.36
CA LYS A 4 2.59 14.51 15.36
C LYS A 4 1.69 13.47 16.05
N ARG A 5 0.40 13.57 15.83
CA ARG A 5 -0.59 12.64 16.39
C ARG A 5 -0.93 11.56 15.37
N ILE A 6 -0.76 10.33 15.76
CA ILE A 6 -0.98 9.16 14.92
C ILE A 6 -2.13 8.33 15.49
N ALA A 7 -3.19 8.15 14.71
CA ALA A 7 -4.26 7.23 15.06
C ALA A 7 -3.79 5.79 14.75
N VAL A 8 -3.72 4.94 15.77
CA VAL A 8 -3.28 3.54 15.65
C VAL A 8 -4.49 2.63 15.70
N ILE A 9 -4.65 1.82 14.67
CA ILE A 9 -5.70 0.80 14.55
C ILE A 9 -5.03 -0.52 14.21
N ALA A 10 -4.87 -1.40 15.19
CA ALA A 10 -4.25 -2.71 14.96
C ALA A 10 -5.14 -3.66 14.13
N GLY A 11 -6.46 -3.56 14.30
CA GLY A 11 -7.45 -4.33 13.57
C GLY A 11 -7.48 -5.81 13.96
N ASP A 12 -7.39 -6.71 12.97
CA ASP A 12 -7.59 -8.14 13.12
C ASP A 12 -6.31 -8.97 12.96
N GLY A 13 -6.37 -10.20 13.42
CA GLY A 13 -5.37 -11.25 13.18
C GLY A 13 -3.95 -10.82 13.49
N ILE A 14 -3.04 -11.01 12.52
CA ILE A 14 -1.63 -10.63 12.66
C ILE A 14 -1.41 -9.11 12.80
N GLY A 15 -2.40 -8.28 12.44
CA GLY A 15 -2.31 -6.83 12.68
C GLY A 15 -2.03 -6.50 14.15
N LYS A 16 -2.59 -7.28 15.09
CA LYS A 16 -2.34 -7.13 16.53
C LYS A 16 -0.91 -7.53 16.95
N GLU A 17 -0.22 -8.33 16.13
CA GLU A 17 1.14 -8.81 16.40
C GLU A 17 2.21 -7.92 15.76
N VAL A 18 1.98 -7.45 14.54
CA VAL A 18 2.95 -6.64 13.78
C VAL A 18 2.92 -5.16 14.19
N MET A 19 1.76 -4.65 14.63
CA MET A 19 1.60 -3.25 15.05
C MET A 19 2.52 -2.85 16.21
N PRO A 20 2.65 -3.62 17.31
CA PRO A 20 3.59 -3.30 18.38
C PRO A 20 5.03 -3.18 17.91
N GLU A 21 5.45 -3.99 16.93
CA GLU A 21 6.78 -3.95 16.38
C GLU A 21 6.97 -2.76 15.42
N GLY A 22 5.93 -2.41 14.67
CA GLY A 22 5.91 -1.17 13.90
C GLY A 22 6.11 0.06 14.80
N ILE A 23 5.36 0.17 15.89
CA ILE A 23 5.47 1.27 16.87
C ILE A 23 6.86 1.27 17.50
N ARG A 24 7.41 0.11 17.91
CA ARG A 24 8.76 -0.01 18.47
C ARG A 24 9.82 0.64 17.57
N VAL A 25 9.77 0.36 16.27
CA VAL A 25 10.73 0.91 15.31
C VAL A 25 10.48 2.41 15.10
N MET A 26 9.21 2.84 15.07
CA MET A 26 8.87 4.27 14.97
C MET A 26 9.35 5.06 16.20
N ASP A 27 9.23 4.52 17.41
CA ASP A 27 9.76 5.14 18.65
C ASP A 27 11.29 5.24 18.60
N ALA A 28 11.97 4.19 18.14
CA ALA A 28 13.43 4.21 17.99
C ALA A 28 13.88 5.27 16.96
N ALA A 29 13.19 5.35 15.81
CA ALA A 29 13.44 6.37 14.80
C ALA A 29 13.13 7.78 15.33
N ALA A 30 12.01 7.95 16.01
CA ALA A 30 11.61 9.23 16.61
C ALA A 30 12.66 9.72 17.62
N SER A 31 13.13 8.82 18.51
CA SER A 31 14.18 9.13 19.47
C SER A 31 15.49 9.54 18.77
N LYS A 32 15.90 8.81 17.75
CA LYS A 32 17.15 9.08 17.02
C LYS A 32 17.14 10.41 16.26
N PHE A 33 16.00 10.79 15.69
CA PHE A 33 15.88 11.97 14.85
C PHE A 33 15.19 13.16 15.53
N GLY A 34 14.86 13.06 16.81
CA GLY A 34 14.23 14.14 17.58
C GLY A 34 12.82 14.47 17.08
N ILE A 35 12.05 13.45 16.69
CA ILE A 35 10.66 13.57 16.22
C ILE A 35 9.72 13.35 17.40
N ASP A 36 8.74 14.22 17.58
CA ASP A 36 7.71 14.07 18.62
C ASP A 36 6.49 13.37 18.04
N LEU A 37 6.36 12.04 18.26
CA LEU A 37 5.23 11.22 17.87
C LEU A 37 4.35 10.92 19.08
N ALA A 38 3.03 10.97 18.90
CA ALA A 38 2.05 10.49 19.85
C ALA A 38 1.10 9.50 19.19
N PHE A 39 0.94 8.33 19.78
CA PHE A 39 0.10 7.25 19.29
C PHE A 39 -1.19 7.18 20.11
N ASP A 40 -2.32 7.48 19.46
CA ASP A 40 -3.66 7.34 20.03
C ASP A 40 -4.28 6.04 19.50
N HIS A 41 -4.58 5.09 20.38
CA HIS A 41 -5.05 3.74 20.02
C HIS A 41 -6.57 3.66 19.94
N PHE A 42 -7.06 3.02 18.88
CA PHE A 42 -8.48 2.78 18.63
C PHE A 42 -8.71 1.28 18.39
N ASP A 43 -9.82 0.74 18.91
CA ASP A 43 -10.19 -0.68 18.84
C ASP A 43 -11.21 -1.00 17.73
N PHE A 44 -11.77 0.00 17.07
CA PHE A 44 -12.69 -0.19 15.96
C PHE A 44 -11.99 -0.65 14.67
N ALA A 45 -12.75 -0.88 13.60
CA ALA A 45 -12.31 -1.52 12.36
C ALA A 45 -11.69 -2.91 12.62
N SER A 46 -12.37 -3.70 13.45
CA SER A 46 -11.98 -5.06 13.82
C SER A 46 -13.20 -5.95 14.02
N TRP A 47 -13.00 -7.28 13.91
CA TRP A 47 -14.01 -8.26 14.29
C TRP A 47 -14.45 -8.10 15.75
N ASP A 48 -13.51 -7.92 16.68
CA ASP A 48 -13.82 -7.80 18.11
C ASP A 48 -14.73 -6.60 18.40
N TYR A 49 -14.54 -5.49 17.67
CA TYR A 49 -15.43 -4.34 17.78
C TYR A 49 -16.81 -4.64 17.17
N PHE A 50 -16.84 -5.28 15.99
CA PHE A 50 -18.09 -5.67 15.34
C PHE A 50 -18.91 -6.64 16.20
N GLU A 51 -18.28 -7.63 16.80
CA GLU A 51 -18.95 -8.61 17.68
C GLU A 51 -19.66 -7.93 18.86
N LYS A 52 -19.07 -6.86 19.42
CA LYS A 52 -19.64 -6.12 20.54
C LYS A 52 -20.72 -5.12 20.14
N HIS A 53 -20.56 -4.47 18.99
CA HIS A 53 -21.33 -3.28 18.64
C HIS A 53 -22.22 -3.46 17.40
N GLY A 54 -22.11 -4.57 16.66
CA GLY A 54 -22.85 -4.83 15.42
C GLY A 54 -22.47 -3.92 14.23
N LYS A 55 -21.36 -3.18 14.34
CA LYS A 55 -20.84 -2.29 13.31
C LYS A 55 -19.32 -2.21 13.40
N MET A 56 -18.66 -1.93 12.28
CA MET A 56 -17.19 -1.91 12.22
C MET A 56 -16.58 -0.69 12.92
N MET A 57 -17.30 0.42 12.99
CA MET A 57 -16.82 1.67 13.58
C MET A 57 -17.95 2.40 14.31
N PRO A 58 -17.66 3.25 15.30
CA PRO A 58 -18.65 4.12 15.94
C PRO A 58 -19.18 5.17 14.95
N ASP A 59 -20.33 5.76 15.21
CA ASP A 59 -20.95 6.72 14.27
C ASP A 59 -20.13 8.01 14.13
N ASP A 60 -19.37 8.37 15.15
CA ASP A 60 -18.51 9.55 15.22
C ASP A 60 -17.02 9.26 14.93
N TRP A 61 -16.71 8.09 14.33
CA TRP A 61 -15.34 7.67 14.03
C TRP A 61 -14.53 8.74 13.28
N LYS A 62 -15.19 9.44 12.37
CA LYS A 62 -14.55 10.48 11.54
C LYS A 62 -14.08 11.66 12.38
N ASP A 63 -14.87 12.06 13.37
CA ASP A 63 -14.51 13.13 14.29
C ASP A 63 -13.40 12.69 15.26
N GLN A 64 -13.43 11.41 15.68
CA GLN A 64 -12.42 10.85 16.58
C GLN A 64 -11.02 10.86 15.95
N ILE A 65 -10.88 10.49 14.67
CA ILE A 65 -9.57 10.32 14.03
C ILE A 65 -9.24 11.39 12.98
N GLY A 66 -10.21 12.16 12.52
CA GLY A 66 -10.04 13.13 11.42
C GLY A 66 -9.05 14.27 11.73
N GLY A 67 -8.75 14.53 12.99
CA GLY A 67 -7.77 15.53 13.44
C GLY A 67 -6.35 15.01 13.64
N HIS A 68 -6.05 13.74 13.30
CA HIS A 68 -4.72 13.18 13.38
C HIS A 68 -3.88 13.52 12.13
N ASP A 69 -2.55 13.51 12.27
CA ASP A 69 -1.62 13.75 11.15
C ASP A 69 -1.55 12.54 10.21
N ALA A 70 -1.77 11.31 10.74
CA ALA A 70 -1.81 10.07 9.98
C ALA A 70 -2.58 8.98 10.73
N ILE A 71 -2.98 7.94 9.99
CA ILE A 71 -3.53 6.68 10.51
C ILE A 71 -2.51 5.57 10.26
N TYR A 72 -2.11 4.86 11.30
CA TYR A 72 -1.25 3.69 11.24
C TYR A 72 -2.10 2.46 11.47
N PHE A 73 -2.31 1.69 10.40
CA PHE A 73 -3.31 0.63 10.35
C PHE A 73 -2.63 -0.74 10.20
N GLY A 74 -3.12 -1.74 10.92
CA GLY A 74 -2.60 -3.11 10.84
C GLY A 74 -3.25 -3.91 9.72
N ALA A 75 -4.35 -4.58 10.02
CA ALA A 75 -5.11 -5.35 9.05
C ALA A 75 -6.58 -5.44 9.45
N VAL A 76 -7.47 -5.71 8.50
CA VAL A 76 -8.89 -5.92 8.78
C VAL A 76 -9.43 -7.09 7.97
N GLY A 77 -10.39 -7.80 8.57
CA GLY A 77 -11.10 -8.90 7.98
C GLY A 77 -10.79 -10.23 8.66
N TRP A 78 -11.82 -11.07 8.77
CA TRP A 78 -11.74 -12.43 9.27
C TRP A 78 -12.78 -13.27 8.53
N PRO A 79 -12.46 -13.82 7.35
CA PRO A 79 -13.44 -14.42 6.44
C PRO A 79 -14.38 -15.45 7.08
N ASP A 80 -13.89 -16.26 8.05
CA ASP A 80 -14.69 -17.25 8.75
C ASP A 80 -15.69 -16.65 9.76
N LYS A 81 -15.52 -15.38 10.12
CA LYS A 81 -16.35 -14.69 11.14
C LYS A 81 -17.19 -13.56 10.57
N ILE A 82 -16.67 -12.84 9.59
CA ILE A 82 -17.30 -11.66 9.03
C ILE A 82 -17.03 -11.60 7.53
N ALA A 83 -18.08 -11.37 6.74
CA ALA A 83 -17.93 -11.24 5.30
C ALA A 83 -17.18 -9.95 4.91
N ASP A 84 -16.35 -10.02 3.86
CA ASP A 84 -15.52 -8.90 3.39
C ASP A 84 -16.32 -7.64 3.07
N HIS A 85 -17.54 -7.78 2.53
CA HIS A 85 -18.40 -6.63 2.24
C HIS A 85 -18.90 -5.90 3.52
N ILE A 86 -18.79 -6.52 4.69
CA ILE A 86 -19.06 -5.88 5.99
C ILE A 86 -17.78 -5.27 6.53
N SER A 87 -16.72 -6.06 6.61
CA SER A 87 -15.45 -5.64 7.24
C SER A 87 -14.75 -4.54 6.44
N LEU A 88 -14.50 -4.76 5.14
CA LEU A 88 -13.76 -3.81 4.29
C LEU A 88 -14.60 -2.58 3.94
N TRP A 89 -15.88 -2.76 3.57
CA TRP A 89 -16.74 -1.63 3.21
C TRP A 89 -17.14 -0.80 4.42
N GLY A 90 -17.25 -1.44 5.59
CA GLY A 90 -17.57 -0.77 6.85
C GLY A 90 -16.37 -0.09 7.53
N SER A 91 -15.17 -0.18 6.97
CA SER A 91 -13.96 0.40 7.55
C SER A 91 -13.01 0.97 6.49
N LEU A 92 -12.12 0.18 5.91
CA LEU A 92 -11.03 0.62 5.04
C LEU A 92 -11.49 1.46 3.85
N LEU A 93 -12.56 1.02 3.16
CA LEU A 93 -13.10 1.77 2.02
C LEU A 93 -13.77 3.08 2.44
N LEU A 94 -14.31 3.15 3.68
CA LEU A 94 -14.83 4.40 4.23
C LEU A 94 -13.69 5.39 4.49
N PHE A 95 -12.55 4.96 5.05
CA PHE A 95 -11.39 5.84 5.23
C PHE A 95 -10.94 6.43 3.90
N ARG A 96 -10.81 5.60 2.85
CA ARG A 96 -10.39 6.06 1.52
C ARG A 96 -11.31 7.13 0.95
N ARG A 97 -12.63 6.94 1.07
CA ARG A 97 -13.64 7.86 0.53
C ARG A 97 -13.82 9.10 1.38
N GLU A 98 -14.06 8.94 2.67
CA GLU A 98 -14.41 10.02 3.59
C GLU A 98 -13.22 10.95 3.91
N PHE A 99 -11.99 10.43 3.86
CA PHE A 99 -10.77 11.22 3.99
C PHE A 99 -10.13 11.55 2.65
N ASP A 100 -10.85 11.33 1.56
CA ASP A 100 -10.38 11.61 0.19
C ASP A 100 -8.91 11.16 -0.03
N GLN A 101 -8.60 9.91 0.35
CA GLN A 101 -7.29 9.32 0.20
C GLN A 101 -7.13 8.81 -1.24
N TYR A 102 -7.03 9.74 -2.17
CA TYR A 102 -7.15 9.48 -3.61
C TYR A 102 -5.94 8.84 -4.26
N ILE A 103 -4.83 8.70 -3.55
CA ILE A 103 -3.64 7.95 -3.99
C ILE A 103 -3.48 6.69 -3.15
N ASN A 104 -3.40 5.52 -3.79
CA ASN A 104 -2.81 4.36 -3.14
C ASN A 104 -1.39 4.19 -3.72
N LEU A 105 -0.39 4.31 -2.86
CA LEU A 105 1.03 4.21 -3.22
C LEU A 105 1.62 2.92 -2.68
N ARG A 106 2.15 2.07 -3.58
CA ARG A 106 2.75 0.79 -3.23
C ARG A 106 4.14 0.65 -3.86
N PRO A 107 5.23 0.67 -3.08
CA PRO A 107 6.56 0.32 -3.58
C PRO A 107 6.68 -1.19 -3.78
N ALA A 108 7.37 -1.59 -4.85
CA ALA A 108 7.81 -2.96 -5.10
C ALA A 108 9.33 -2.96 -5.28
N ARG A 109 10.05 -3.43 -4.26
CA ARG A 109 11.51 -3.40 -4.21
C ARG A 109 12.07 -4.76 -3.81
N LEU A 110 13.04 -5.24 -4.58
CA LEU A 110 13.80 -6.44 -4.23
C LEU A 110 14.81 -6.10 -3.13
N MET A 111 14.52 -6.60 -1.93
CA MET A 111 15.33 -6.38 -0.74
C MET A 111 16.51 -7.36 -0.66
N PRO A 112 17.62 -7.01 0.04
CA PRO A 112 18.68 -7.97 0.36
C PRO A 112 18.12 -9.23 1.05
N GLY A 113 18.69 -10.40 0.76
CA GLY A 113 18.27 -11.65 1.37
C GLY A 113 16.90 -12.20 0.97
N ILE A 114 16.14 -11.48 0.16
CA ILE A 114 14.89 -11.95 -0.45
C ILE A 114 15.20 -12.49 -1.85
N ILE A 115 14.61 -13.64 -2.17
CA ILE A 115 14.76 -14.28 -3.47
C ILE A 115 13.58 -13.91 -4.36
N ALA A 116 13.85 -13.17 -5.43
CA ALA A 116 12.82 -12.87 -6.42
C ALA A 116 12.43 -14.15 -7.16
N PRO A 117 11.15 -14.49 -7.30
CA PRO A 117 10.71 -15.64 -8.08
C PRO A 117 10.93 -15.45 -9.58
N VAL A 118 11.09 -14.20 -10.04
CA VAL A 118 11.36 -13.87 -11.44
C VAL A 118 12.86 -13.72 -11.67
N VAL A 119 13.39 -14.50 -12.61
CA VAL A 119 14.82 -14.49 -12.97
C VAL A 119 15.12 -13.53 -14.13
N ARG A 120 16.39 -13.25 -14.37
CA ARG A 120 16.87 -12.54 -15.57
C ARG A 120 16.71 -13.42 -16.82
N LYS A 121 16.77 -12.80 -18.00
CA LYS A 121 16.71 -13.53 -19.30
C LYS A 121 17.80 -14.59 -19.45
N ASP A 122 18.95 -14.41 -18.81
CA ASP A 122 20.05 -15.39 -18.80
C ASP A 122 19.88 -16.49 -17.73
N GLY A 123 18.73 -16.53 -17.05
CA GLY A 123 18.40 -17.51 -16.02
C GLY A 123 19.02 -17.22 -14.65
N LYS A 124 19.80 -16.15 -14.50
CA LYS A 124 20.42 -15.81 -13.22
C LYS A 124 19.43 -15.13 -12.27
N PRO A 125 19.60 -15.31 -10.94
CA PRO A 125 18.84 -14.55 -9.95
C PRO A 125 19.03 -13.04 -10.13
N ARG A 126 18.03 -12.27 -9.75
CA ARG A 126 18.12 -10.82 -9.69
C ARG A 126 18.81 -10.37 -8.42
N ALA A 127 19.57 -9.28 -8.52
CA ALA A 127 20.25 -8.69 -7.39
C ALA A 127 19.34 -7.73 -6.60
N PRO A 128 19.58 -7.54 -5.30
CA PRO A 128 18.88 -6.53 -4.50
C PRO A 128 18.93 -5.14 -5.16
N GLY A 129 17.80 -4.43 -5.16
CA GLY A 129 17.66 -3.12 -5.78
C GLY A 129 17.54 -3.12 -7.31
N GLU A 130 17.73 -4.26 -7.98
CA GLU A 130 17.53 -4.35 -9.44
C GLU A 130 16.07 -4.12 -9.84
N ILE A 131 15.13 -4.56 -8.99
CA ILE A 131 13.73 -4.21 -9.08
C ILE A 131 13.46 -3.17 -8.00
N ASP A 132 13.06 -1.98 -8.42
CA ASP A 132 12.71 -0.86 -7.52
C ASP A 132 11.76 0.07 -8.27
N MET A 133 10.46 -0.11 -8.04
CA MET A 133 9.40 0.65 -8.68
C MET A 133 8.30 1.03 -7.68
N TYR A 134 7.53 2.05 -8.05
CA TYR A 134 6.32 2.45 -7.35
C TYR A 134 5.09 2.26 -8.23
N ILE A 135 4.04 1.70 -7.68
CA ILE A 135 2.72 1.67 -8.30
C ILE A 135 1.87 2.77 -7.65
N VAL A 136 1.39 3.69 -8.48
CA VAL A 136 0.48 4.78 -8.11
C VAL A 136 -0.89 4.42 -8.64
N ARG A 137 -1.78 4.04 -7.74
CA ARG A 137 -3.15 3.61 -8.02
C ARG A 137 -4.12 4.74 -7.68
N GLU A 138 -5.06 5.03 -8.57
CA GLU A 138 -6.26 5.79 -8.23
C GLU A 138 -7.06 5.02 -7.16
N ASN A 139 -7.64 5.72 -6.17
CA ASN A 139 -8.11 5.05 -4.95
C ASN A 139 -9.53 5.44 -4.50
N THR A 140 -10.24 6.30 -5.22
CA THR A 140 -11.55 6.83 -4.79
C THR A 140 -12.67 6.72 -5.80
N GLU A 141 -12.36 6.49 -7.06
CA GLU A 141 -13.32 6.34 -8.15
C GLU A 141 -12.97 5.15 -9.07
N GLY A 142 -13.08 5.28 -10.36
CA GLY A 142 -12.73 4.24 -11.33
C GLY A 142 -13.73 3.09 -11.33
N GLU A 143 -13.20 1.90 -11.43
CA GLU A 143 -13.96 0.65 -11.47
C GLU A 143 -14.60 0.29 -10.10
N TYR A 144 -14.11 0.91 -9.02
CA TYR A 144 -14.64 0.77 -7.65
C TYR A 144 -15.67 1.84 -7.28
N SER A 145 -16.29 2.50 -8.26
CA SER A 145 -17.21 3.63 -8.06
C SER A 145 -18.44 3.30 -7.20
N SER A 146 -18.84 2.05 -7.10
CA SER A 146 -20.09 1.60 -6.47
C SER A 146 -21.37 2.18 -7.14
N ILE A 147 -21.27 2.68 -8.37
CA ILE A 147 -22.41 3.13 -9.17
C ILE A 147 -22.89 1.97 -10.04
N GLY A 148 -24.15 1.61 -9.91
CA GLY A 148 -24.74 0.50 -10.63
C GLY A 148 -25.99 -0.02 -9.95
N GLY A 149 -26.38 -1.23 -10.30
CA GLY A 149 -27.58 -1.84 -9.71
C GLY A 149 -27.87 -3.22 -10.25
N ARG A 150 -28.97 -3.77 -9.72
CA ARG A 150 -29.49 -5.09 -10.12
C ARG A 150 -30.97 -4.97 -10.44
N MET A 151 -31.38 -5.52 -11.59
CA MET A 151 -32.77 -5.63 -12.02
C MET A 151 -33.19 -7.10 -12.07
N TYR A 152 -34.44 -7.39 -11.74
CA TYR A 152 -35.03 -8.74 -11.73
C TYR A 152 -34.26 -9.78 -10.94
N PRO A 153 -33.85 -9.49 -9.67
CA PRO A 153 -32.97 -10.39 -8.91
C PRO A 153 -33.61 -11.77 -8.70
N GLY A 154 -32.79 -12.83 -8.86
CA GLY A 154 -33.22 -14.22 -8.69
C GLY A 154 -34.07 -14.81 -9.82
N THR A 155 -34.18 -14.13 -10.96
CA THR A 155 -34.89 -14.63 -12.16
C THR A 155 -33.90 -14.85 -13.31
N GLU A 156 -34.31 -15.61 -14.34
CA GLU A 156 -33.52 -15.78 -15.58
C GLU A 156 -33.28 -14.47 -16.34
N ARG A 157 -34.05 -13.43 -16.03
CA ARG A 157 -33.91 -12.10 -16.64
C ARG A 157 -33.05 -11.15 -15.81
N GLU A 158 -32.34 -11.65 -14.82
CA GLU A 158 -31.51 -10.83 -13.94
C GLU A 158 -30.44 -10.09 -14.72
N ILE A 159 -30.35 -8.78 -14.46
CA ILE A 159 -29.34 -7.90 -15.04
C ILE A 159 -28.59 -7.26 -13.88
N VAL A 160 -27.26 -7.32 -13.94
CA VAL A 160 -26.37 -6.65 -12.98
C VAL A 160 -25.47 -5.69 -13.73
N MET A 161 -25.36 -4.46 -13.26
CA MET A 161 -24.57 -3.42 -13.88
C MET A 161 -23.72 -2.69 -12.82
N GLN A 162 -22.47 -2.42 -13.17
CA GLN A 162 -21.58 -1.53 -12.41
C GLN A 162 -20.83 -0.62 -13.39
N GLU A 163 -20.84 0.68 -13.10
CA GLU A 163 -20.22 1.69 -13.95
C GLU A 163 -18.77 1.97 -13.53
N THR A 164 -17.91 2.16 -14.52
CA THR A 164 -16.59 2.78 -14.33
C THR A 164 -16.72 4.29 -14.43
N VAL A 165 -16.33 5.01 -13.40
CA VAL A 165 -16.41 6.47 -13.35
C VAL A 165 -14.99 7.06 -13.33
N MET A 166 -14.71 7.97 -14.27
CA MET A 166 -13.47 8.74 -14.31
C MET A 166 -13.81 10.22 -14.40
N SER A 167 -13.63 10.94 -13.30
CA SER A 167 -13.77 12.39 -13.32
C SER A 167 -12.44 13.04 -13.73
N ARG A 168 -12.54 14.25 -14.31
CA ARG A 168 -11.33 15.01 -14.65
C ARG A 168 -10.48 15.30 -13.42
N ILE A 169 -11.11 15.67 -12.32
CA ILE A 169 -10.41 15.96 -11.05
C ILE A 169 -9.70 14.72 -10.53
N GLY A 170 -10.39 13.57 -10.49
CA GLY A 170 -9.83 12.31 -10.00
C GLY A 170 -8.64 11.84 -10.82
N VAL A 171 -8.77 11.84 -12.16
CA VAL A 171 -7.68 11.42 -13.06
C VAL A 171 -6.51 12.41 -13.00
N ASP A 172 -6.76 13.73 -13.12
CA ASP A 172 -5.68 14.71 -13.16
C ASP A 172 -4.86 14.74 -11.87
N ARG A 173 -5.49 14.61 -10.68
CA ARG A 173 -4.76 14.63 -9.39
C ARG A 173 -3.86 13.42 -9.19
N VAL A 174 -4.33 12.24 -9.63
CA VAL A 174 -3.52 11.00 -9.58
C VAL A 174 -2.35 11.09 -10.56
N LEU A 175 -2.58 11.56 -11.79
CA LEU A 175 -1.53 11.74 -12.77
C LEU A 175 -0.49 12.74 -12.29
N LYS A 176 -0.92 13.90 -11.77
CA LYS A 176 0.00 14.90 -11.21
C LYS A 176 0.92 14.30 -10.16
N PHE A 177 0.36 13.57 -9.19
CA PHE A 177 1.15 12.88 -8.16
C PHE A 177 2.17 11.91 -8.76
N ALA A 178 1.75 11.09 -9.73
CA ALA A 178 2.63 10.11 -10.37
C ALA A 178 3.78 10.77 -11.16
N PHE A 179 3.50 11.86 -11.88
CA PHE A 179 4.53 12.63 -12.58
C PHE A 179 5.50 13.31 -11.61
N GLU A 180 5.01 13.91 -10.52
CA GLU A 180 5.86 14.52 -9.49
C GLU A 180 6.74 13.47 -8.80
N LEU A 181 6.19 12.29 -8.50
CA LEU A 181 6.98 11.17 -7.98
C LEU A 181 8.06 10.75 -8.98
N ALA A 182 7.73 10.57 -10.26
CA ALA A 182 8.71 10.21 -11.28
C ALA A 182 9.81 11.27 -11.44
N MET A 183 9.47 12.55 -11.31
CA MET A 183 10.48 13.64 -11.33
C MET A 183 11.48 13.55 -10.17
N SER A 184 11.05 13.06 -9.01
CA SER A 184 11.93 12.92 -7.84
C SER A 184 12.85 11.69 -7.92
N ARG A 185 12.57 10.74 -8.82
CA ARG A 185 13.34 9.50 -8.96
C ARG A 185 14.45 9.61 -10.02
N PRO A 186 15.57 8.86 -9.84
CA PRO A 186 16.72 8.95 -10.74
C PRO A 186 16.42 8.57 -12.20
N LYS A 187 15.57 7.55 -12.44
CA LYS A 187 15.23 7.09 -13.80
C LYS A 187 14.32 8.06 -14.55
N LYS A 188 13.56 8.90 -13.84
CA LYS A 188 12.56 9.83 -14.41
C LYS A 188 11.69 9.17 -15.46
N HIS A 189 11.13 8.02 -15.12
CA HIS A 189 10.40 7.18 -16.04
C HIS A 189 9.00 6.88 -15.48
N LEU A 190 7.97 7.18 -16.27
CA LEU A 190 6.57 6.93 -15.97
C LEU A 190 5.99 5.97 -17.00
N THR A 191 5.38 4.89 -16.52
CA THR A 191 4.59 3.96 -17.34
C THR A 191 3.12 4.12 -17.00
N SER A 192 2.27 4.36 -17.99
CA SER A 192 0.81 4.39 -17.83
C SER A 192 0.19 3.05 -18.20
N ALA A 193 -0.61 2.48 -17.28
CA ALA A 193 -1.44 1.32 -17.55
C ALA A 193 -2.76 1.74 -18.19
N THR A 194 -3.14 1.09 -19.29
CA THR A 194 -4.37 1.38 -20.02
C THR A 194 -5.02 0.12 -20.58
N LYS A 195 -6.22 0.23 -21.13
CA LYS A 195 -6.89 -0.78 -21.96
C LYS A 195 -7.71 -0.13 -23.07
N SER A 196 -7.20 0.96 -23.64
CA SER A 196 -7.91 1.77 -24.64
C SER A 196 -8.22 1.03 -25.95
N ASN A 197 -7.59 -0.12 -26.18
CA ASN A 197 -7.96 -0.99 -27.31
C ASN A 197 -9.19 -1.87 -27.05
N GLY A 198 -9.74 -1.90 -25.83
CA GLY A 198 -10.89 -2.73 -25.47
C GLY A 198 -11.96 -1.97 -24.70
N ILE A 199 -11.58 -0.99 -23.89
CA ILE A 199 -12.50 -0.13 -23.12
C ILE A 199 -12.60 1.21 -23.84
N ALA A 200 -13.66 1.38 -24.64
CA ALA A 200 -13.71 2.39 -25.69
C ALA A 200 -13.99 3.83 -25.22
N ILE A 201 -14.35 4.06 -23.97
CA ILE A 201 -14.72 5.40 -23.47
C ILE A 201 -13.76 5.87 -22.39
N THR A 202 -13.70 5.19 -21.27
CA THR A 202 -12.91 5.65 -20.10
C THR A 202 -11.42 5.56 -20.32
N MET A 203 -10.91 4.53 -20.99
CA MET A 203 -9.47 4.35 -21.19
C MET A 203 -8.85 5.26 -22.27
N PRO A 204 -9.50 5.58 -23.40
CA PRO A 204 -9.05 6.66 -24.27
C PRO A 204 -9.02 8.02 -23.55
N TYR A 205 -9.99 8.31 -22.69
CA TYR A 205 -9.97 9.51 -21.86
C TYR A 205 -8.78 9.51 -20.89
N TRP A 206 -8.50 8.40 -20.22
CA TRP A 206 -7.30 8.24 -19.41
C TRP A 206 -6.03 8.55 -20.20
N ASP A 207 -5.88 7.96 -21.40
CA ASP A 207 -4.72 8.18 -22.28
C ASP A 207 -4.57 9.65 -22.70
N GLU A 208 -5.69 10.32 -23.00
CA GLU A 208 -5.73 11.76 -23.33
C GLU A 208 -5.24 12.59 -22.14
N ARG A 209 -5.69 12.30 -20.91
CA ARG A 209 -5.27 13.02 -19.71
C ARG A 209 -3.79 12.81 -19.41
N VAL A 210 -3.26 11.60 -19.60
CA VAL A 210 -1.81 11.32 -19.48
C VAL A 210 -1.01 12.15 -20.47
N ALA A 211 -1.42 12.16 -21.75
CA ALA A 211 -0.74 12.92 -22.78
C ALA A 211 -0.77 14.44 -22.53
N GLU A 212 -1.86 14.95 -21.96
CA GLU A 212 -1.98 16.37 -21.62
C GLU A 212 -1.09 16.71 -20.42
N MET A 213 -1.10 15.91 -19.36
CA MET A 213 -0.26 16.11 -18.19
C MET A 213 1.24 16.09 -18.53
N ALA A 214 1.63 15.20 -19.42
CA ALA A 214 3.00 15.04 -19.87
C ALA A 214 3.64 16.30 -20.45
N LYS A 215 2.84 17.19 -21.03
CA LYS A 215 3.34 18.47 -21.59
C LYS A 215 3.99 19.35 -20.50
N ALA A 216 3.52 19.22 -19.25
CA ALA A 216 4.08 19.94 -18.11
C ALA A 216 5.38 19.30 -17.55
N TYR A 217 5.68 18.04 -17.95
CA TYR A 217 6.82 17.27 -17.43
C TYR A 217 7.74 16.74 -18.56
N PRO A 218 8.31 17.59 -19.41
CA PRO A 218 9.06 17.17 -20.60
C PRO A 218 10.35 16.38 -20.30
N ALA A 219 10.82 16.41 -19.05
CA ALA A 219 12.01 15.67 -18.60
C ALA A 219 11.69 14.20 -18.24
N ILE A 220 10.41 13.81 -18.23
CA ILE A 220 10.02 12.44 -17.90
C ILE A 220 9.89 11.62 -19.19
N ARG A 221 10.61 10.50 -19.22
CA ARG A 221 10.37 9.46 -20.22
C ARG A 221 9.03 8.80 -19.93
N GLN A 222 8.20 8.64 -20.96
CA GLN A 222 6.88 8.02 -20.83
C GLN A 222 6.76 6.78 -21.70
N ASP A 223 6.10 5.77 -21.14
CA ASP A 223 5.61 4.60 -21.86
C ASP A 223 4.14 4.34 -21.50
N LYS A 224 3.43 3.71 -22.42
CA LYS A 224 2.06 3.28 -22.25
C LYS A 224 1.93 1.81 -22.66
N PHE A 225 1.34 0.99 -21.80
CA PHE A 225 1.05 -0.41 -22.12
C PHE A 225 -0.39 -0.76 -21.77
N HIS A 226 -1.00 -1.61 -22.61
CA HIS A 226 -2.25 -2.26 -22.23
C HIS A 226 -2.02 -3.20 -21.06
N ILE A 227 -2.98 -3.29 -20.14
CA ILE A 227 -2.82 -3.98 -18.85
C ILE A 227 -2.39 -5.45 -19.01
N ASP A 228 -2.93 -6.16 -19.99
CA ASP A 228 -2.58 -7.56 -20.27
C ASP A 228 -1.10 -7.74 -20.62
N ILE A 229 -0.56 -6.94 -21.53
CA ILE A 229 0.87 -7.01 -21.85
C ILE A 229 1.74 -6.39 -20.76
N LEU A 230 1.22 -5.42 -19.99
CA LEU A 230 1.93 -4.82 -18.86
C LEU A 230 2.18 -5.86 -17.76
N THR A 231 1.19 -6.71 -17.43
CA THR A 231 1.36 -7.79 -16.46
C THR A 231 2.45 -8.79 -16.92
N ALA A 232 2.47 -9.13 -18.20
CA ALA A 232 3.55 -9.96 -18.75
C ALA A 232 4.92 -9.29 -18.63
N HIS A 233 5.00 -7.98 -18.85
CA HIS A 233 6.25 -7.24 -18.70
C HIS A 233 6.71 -7.10 -17.26
N PHE A 234 5.82 -7.05 -16.27
CA PHE A 234 6.17 -7.12 -14.86
C PHE A 234 6.92 -8.40 -14.51
N VAL A 235 6.52 -9.54 -15.10
CA VAL A 235 7.21 -10.82 -14.91
C VAL A 235 8.52 -10.89 -15.70
N GLN A 236 8.51 -10.45 -16.97
CA GLN A 236 9.65 -10.65 -17.88
C GLN A 236 10.79 -9.65 -17.67
N ARG A 237 10.48 -8.41 -17.34
CA ARG A 237 11.44 -7.30 -17.23
C ARG A 237 11.03 -6.26 -16.15
N PRO A 238 10.85 -6.69 -14.89
CA PRO A 238 10.40 -5.78 -13.82
C PRO A 238 11.40 -4.62 -13.56
N ASP A 239 12.66 -4.80 -13.87
CA ASP A 239 13.75 -3.81 -13.80
C ASP A 239 13.57 -2.62 -14.76
N PHE A 240 12.70 -2.76 -15.76
CA PHE A 240 12.39 -1.69 -16.71
C PHE A 240 11.59 -0.56 -16.04
N PHE A 241 10.72 -0.87 -15.10
CA PHE A 241 9.79 0.08 -14.51
C PHE A 241 10.43 0.95 -13.43
N ASP A 242 9.84 2.13 -13.24
CA ASP A 242 10.22 3.08 -12.19
C ASP A 242 8.98 3.59 -11.44
N VAL A 243 8.11 4.36 -12.09
CA VAL A 243 6.79 4.70 -11.59
C VAL A 243 5.74 4.19 -12.57
N VAL A 244 4.76 3.46 -12.07
CA VAL A 244 3.64 2.95 -12.85
C VAL A 244 2.36 3.58 -12.34
N VAL A 245 1.61 4.28 -13.19
CA VAL A 245 0.32 4.88 -12.83
C VAL A 245 -0.83 4.12 -13.47
N ALA A 246 -1.88 3.88 -12.71
CA ALA A 246 -3.02 3.08 -13.12
C ALA A 246 -4.35 3.55 -12.51
N SER A 247 -5.45 3.20 -13.20
CA SER A 247 -6.80 3.29 -12.64
C SER A 247 -6.93 2.41 -11.39
N ASN A 248 -8.07 2.51 -10.71
CA ASN A 248 -8.28 1.82 -9.45
C ASN A 248 -8.08 0.30 -9.58
N LEU A 249 -8.78 -0.37 -10.50
CA LEU A 249 -8.67 -1.82 -10.69
C LEU A 249 -7.29 -2.24 -11.24
N PHE A 250 -6.78 -1.54 -12.24
CA PHE A 250 -5.48 -1.91 -12.82
C PHE A 250 -4.35 -1.69 -11.81
N GLY A 251 -4.45 -0.64 -11.01
CA GLY A 251 -3.53 -0.37 -9.93
C GLY A 251 -3.57 -1.43 -8.83
N ASP A 252 -4.77 -1.95 -8.51
CA ASP A 252 -4.94 -3.05 -7.56
C ASP A 252 -4.19 -4.30 -8.02
N ILE A 253 -4.45 -4.74 -9.24
CA ILE A 253 -3.79 -5.91 -9.83
C ILE A 253 -2.27 -5.76 -9.86
N LEU A 254 -1.78 -4.60 -10.34
CA LEU A 254 -0.34 -4.37 -10.48
C LEU A 254 0.37 -4.23 -9.14
N SER A 255 -0.30 -3.71 -8.13
CA SER A 255 0.28 -3.47 -6.81
C SER A 255 0.45 -4.74 -5.97
N ASP A 256 -0.20 -5.83 -6.33
CA ASP A 256 0.07 -7.18 -5.79
C ASP A 256 1.08 -7.93 -6.67
N LEU A 257 0.98 -7.77 -8.00
CA LEU A 257 1.91 -8.41 -8.93
C LEU A 257 3.35 -7.91 -8.74
N GLY A 258 3.56 -6.62 -8.49
CA GLY A 258 4.90 -6.05 -8.25
C GLY A 258 5.62 -6.74 -7.08
N PRO A 259 5.06 -6.72 -5.86
CA PRO A 259 5.62 -7.45 -4.73
C PRO A 259 5.73 -8.95 -4.94
N ALA A 260 4.81 -9.59 -5.67
CA ALA A 260 4.92 -11.00 -6.04
C ALA A 260 6.16 -11.24 -6.90
N CYS A 261 6.46 -10.38 -7.87
CA CYS A 261 7.67 -10.47 -8.70
C CYS A 261 8.97 -10.26 -7.91
N THR A 262 8.94 -9.48 -6.85
CA THR A 262 10.10 -9.26 -5.97
C THR A 262 10.23 -10.28 -4.85
N GLY A 263 9.23 -11.16 -4.66
CA GLY A 263 9.19 -12.10 -3.52
C GLY A 263 8.93 -11.40 -2.17
N THR A 264 8.35 -10.20 -2.21
CA THR A 264 8.19 -9.34 -1.01
C THR A 264 6.73 -9.10 -0.62
N ILE A 265 5.78 -9.89 -1.12
CA ILE A 265 4.36 -9.67 -0.86
C ILE A 265 4.02 -9.67 0.65
N GLY A 266 4.66 -10.53 1.43
CA GLY A 266 4.49 -10.60 2.89
C GLY A 266 5.12 -9.43 3.66
N ILE A 267 5.96 -8.61 3.00
CA ILE A 267 6.64 -7.46 3.63
C ILE A 267 6.35 -6.14 2.89
N ALA A 268 5.47 -6.17 1.90
CA ALA A 268 5.14 -5.00 1.09
C ALA A 268 4.28 -4.00 1.88
N PRO A 269 4.64 -2.69 1.85
CA PRO A 269 3.86 -1.65 2.46
C PRO A 269 2.86 -1.06 1.47
N SER A 270 1.89 -0.33 2.00
CA SER A 270 0.93 0.47 1.25
C SER A 270 0.65 1.78 1.97
N ALA A 271 0.36 2.83 1.22
CA ALA A 271 -0.11 4.10 1.75
C ALA A 271 -1.33 4.58 0.96
N ASN A 272 -2.40 4.89 1.67
CA ASN A 272 -3.58 5.57 1.14
C ASN A 272 -3.45 7.05 1.48
N LEU A 273 -3.12 7.88 0.50
CA LEU A 273 -2.70 9.25 0.74
C LEU A 273 -3.81 10.26 0.38
N ASN A 274 -3.95 11.26 1.24
CA ASN A 274 -4.49 12.57 0.90
C ASN A 274 -3.30 13.54 0.77
N PRO A 275 -2.70 13.70 -0.40
CA PRO A 275 -1.52 14.55 -0.59
C PRO A 275 -1.75 16.03 -0.23
N ASP A 276 -3.00 16.49 -0.30
CA ASP A 276 -3.38 17.85 0.11
C ASP A 276 -3.36 18.05 1.62
N ARG A 277 -3.24 16.97 2.41
CA ARG A 277 -3.22 16.96 3.89
C ARG A 277 -4.43 17.62 4.54
N LYS A 278 -5.58 17.58 3.87
CA LYS A 278 -6.86 18.06 4.43
C LYS A 278 -7.43 17.07 5.44
N PHE A 279 -7.09 15.80 5.26
CA PHE A 279 -7.48 14.68 6.10
C PHE A 279 -6.28 13.75 6.32
N PRO A 280 -6.31 12.90 7.36
CA PRO A 280 -5.22 11.97 7.63
C PRO A 280 -5.06 10.96 6.50
N SER A 281 -3.81 10.71 6.10
CA SER A 281 -3.43 9.60 5.25
C SER A 281 -3.29 8.32 6.05
N LEU A 282 -3.54 7.15 5.44
CA LEU A 282 -3.50 5.86 6.11
C LEU A 282 -2.34 5.01 5.56
N PHE A 283 -1.60 4.37 6.47
CA PHE A 283 -0.45 3.52 6.17
C PHE A 283 -0.71 2.11 6.70
N GLU A 284 -0.81 1.14 5.79
CA GLU A 284 -1.16 -0.25 6.07
C GLU A 284 -0.29 -1.21 5.25
N PRO A 285 0.10 -2.39 5.76
CA PRO A 285 0.77 -3.39 4.95
C PRO A 285 -0.19 -3.97 3.88
N VAL A 286 0.39 -4.50 2.79
CA VAL A 286 -0.38 -5.14 1.71
C VAL A 286 -1.00 -6.46 2.19
N HIS A 287 -0.32 -7.18 3.12
CA HIS A 287 -0.86 -8.41 3.68
C HIS A 287 -2.14 -8.16 4.49
N GLY A 288 -3.06 -9.11 4.47
CA GLY A 288 -4.29 -9.09 5.27
C GLY A 288 -4.07 -9.52 6.73
N SER A 289 -5.14 -9.91 7.38
CA SER A 289 -5.17 -10.35 8.78
C SER A 289 -4.57 -11.74 9.04
N ALA A 290 -4.40 -12.58 8.00
CA ALA A 290 -3.83 -13.92 8.05
C ALA A 290 -4.32 -14.75 9.27
N PRO A 291 -5.62 -15.09 9.34
CA PRO A 291 -6.21 -15.74 10.50
C PRO A 291 -5.58 -17.10 10.84
N ASP A 292 -5.02 -17.77 9.84
CA ASP A 292 -4.36 -19.08 9.94
C ASP A 292 -3.11 -19.07 10.82
N ILE A 293 -2.39 -17.95 10.86
CA ILE A 293 -1.18 -17.80 11.70
C ILE A 293 -1.37 -16.80 12.86
N ALA A 294 -2.54 -16.20 12.97
CA ALA A 294 -2.84 -15.24 14.05
C ALA A 294 -2.68 -15.86 15.45
N GLY A 295 -2.07 -15.13 16.36
CA GLY A 295 -1.80 -15.59 17.74
C GLY A 295 -0.54 -16.43 17.89
N GLN A 296 0.14 -16.80 16.80
CA GLN A 296 1.33 -17.65 16.86
C GLN A 296 2.64 -16.85 17.05
N GLY A 297 2.61 -15.53 16.84
CA GLY A 297 3.78 -14.66 16.96
C GLY A 297 4.86 -14.97 15.92
N VAL A 298 4.45 -15.38 14.71
CA VAL A 298 5.38 -15.75 13.61
C VAL A 298 5.26 -14.84 12.38
N ALA A 299 4.30 -13.91 12.40
CA ALA A 299 4.10 -12.96 11.31
C ALA A 299 5.32 -12.05 11.12
N ASN A 300 5.64 -11.75 9.87
CA ASN A 300 6.74 -10.85 9.54
C ASN A 300 6.33 -9.38 9.76
N PRO A 301 7.00 -8.61 10.64
CA PRO A 301 6.60 -7.24 10.94
C PRO A 301 7.15 -6.21 9.94
N ILE A 302 7.96 -6.61 8.95
CA ILE A 302 8.64 -5.68 8.03
C ILE A 302 7.62 -4.85 7.24
N GLY A 303 6.51 -5.45 6.77
CA GLY A 303 5.47 -4.73 6.06
C GLY A 303 4.92 -3.55 6.89
N GLN A 304 4.59 -3.81 8.15
CA GLN A 304 4.12 -2.78 9.08
C GLN A 304 5.21 -1.73 9.37
N ILE A 305 6.44 -2.15 9.61
CA ILE A 305 7.58 -1.24 9.86
C ILE A 305 7.84 -0.34 8.65
N TRP A 306 7.78 -0.89 7.45
CA TRP A 306 7.96 -0.12 6.22
C TRP A 306 6.82 0.88 5.98
N CYS A 307 5.58 0.51 6.32
CA CYS A 307 4.46 1.46 6.35
C CYS A 307 4.74 2.64 7.29
N GLY A 308 5.31 2.38 8.46
CA GLY A 308 5.76 3.41 9.38
C GLY A 308 6.84 4.31 8.78
N ALA A 309 7.81 3.73 8.04
CA ALA A 309 8.80 4.52 7.32
C ALA A 309 8.15 5.45 6.27
N MET A 310 7.23 4.93 5.46
CA MET A 310 6.47 5.75 4.49
C MET A 310 5.66 6.87 5.19
N MET A 311 5.09 6.58 6.35
CA MET A 311 4.41 7.58 7.18
C MET A 311 5.38 8.69 7.62
N LEU A 312 6.58 8.35 8.08
CA LEU A 312 7.60 9.33 8.46
C LEU A 312 8.00 10.23 7.27
N GLU A 313 8.20 9.66 6.08
CA GLU A 313 8.50 10.45 4.87
C GLU A 313 7.34 11.39 4.54
N PHE A 314 6.10 10.90 4.55
CA PHE A 314 4.92 11.72 4.32
C PHE A 314 4.79 12.87 5.33
N LEU A 315 5.14 12.65 6.58
CA LEU A 315 5.16 13.67 7.63
C LEU A 315 6.35 14.65 7.53
N GLY A 316 7.23 14.47 6.55
CA GLY A 316 8.38 15.36 6.27
C GLY A 316 9.70 14.91 6.88
N HIS A 317 9.79 13.69 7.38
CA HIS A 317 10.98 13.13 8.04
C HIS A 317 11.71 12.11 7.16
N LYS A 318 12.11 12.53 5.94
CA LYS A 318 12.77 11.64 4.97
C LYS A 318 14.02 10.95 5.52
N ASN A 319 14.85 11.63 6.30
CA ASN A 319 16.05 11.02 6.87
C ASN A 319 15.71 9.85 7.82
N ALA A 320 14.60 9.94 8.55
CA ALA A 320 14.13 8.86 9.41
C ALA A 320 13.59 7.69 8.58
N HIS A 321 12.83 7.97 7.51
CA HIS A 321 12.42 6.96 6.52
C HIS A 321 13.62 6.20 5.98
N ASP A 322 14.63 6.91 5.46
CA ASP A 322 15.81 6.31 4.84
C ASP A 322 16.58 5.44 5.84
N ALA A 323 16.67 5.87 7.10
CA ALA A 323 17.32 5.10 8.17
C ALA A 323 16.55 3.82 8.52
N VAL A 324 15.21 3.86 8.58
CA VAL A 324 14.39 2.66 8.81
C VAL A 324 14.55 1.66 7.67
N LEU A 325 14.54 2.11 6.41
CA LEU A 325 14.78 1.22 5.27
C LEU A 325 16.19 0.61 5.31
N ALA A 326 17.20 1.40 5.62
CA ALA A 326 18.58 0.90 5.77
C ALA A 326 18.70 -0.13 6.92
N ALA A 327 17.96 0.04 8.02
CA ALA A 327 17.91 -0.93 9.10
C ALA A 327 17.24 -2.24 8.67
N ILE A 328 16.13 -2.17 7.91
CA ILE A 328 15.50 -3.35 7.31
C ILE A 328 16.49 -4.09 6.40
N GLU A 329 17.13 -3.38 5.48
CA GLU A 329 18.11 -3.96 4.54
C GLU A 329 19.29 -4.61 5.26
N LYS A 330 19.82 -3.96 6.30
CA LYS A 330 20.91 -4.49 7.13
C LYS A 330 20.54 -5.79 7.83
N VAL A 331 19.31 -5.86 8.37
CA VAL A 331 18.81 -7.07 9.05
C VAL A 331 18.55 -8.19 8.04
N LEU A 332 18.06 -7.87 6.85
CA LEU A 332 17.78 -8.84 5.78
C LEU A 332 19.04 -9.29 5.03
N ASP A 333 20.18 -8.61 5.17
CA ASP A 333 21.41 -8.96 4.47
C ASP A 333 21.80 -10.42 4.75
N PRO A 334 22.17 -11.24 3.74
CA PRO A 334 22.54 -12.63 3.94
C PRO A 334 23.70 -12.87 4.89
N SER A 335 24.60 -11.89 5.04
CA SER A 335 25.71 -11.96 5.99
C SER A 335 25.30 -11.65 7.43
N SER A 336 24.10 -11.11 7.63
CA SER A 336 23.55 -10.81 8.95
C SER A 336 23.17 -12.09 9.69
N GLN A 337 23.49 -12.14 10.98
CA GLN A 337 23.01 -13.18 11.90
C GLN A 337 21.67 -12.80 12.56
N ALA A 338 20.97 -11.81 12.02
CA ALA A 338 19.71 -11.33 12.56
C ALA A 338 18.59 -12.40 12.47
N PRO A 339 17.64 -12.39 13.41
CA PRO A 339 16.53 -13.32 13.40
C PRO A 339 15.66 -13.12 12.17
N ARG A 340 15.16 -14.23 11.60
CA ARG A 340 14.27 -14.24 10.43
C ARG A 340 12.99 -15.02 10.76
N THR A 341 11.86 -14.51 10.32
CA THR A 341 10.57 -15.19 10.44
C THR A 341 10.45 -16.35 9.44
N PRO A 342 9.50 -17.29 9.63
CA PRO A 342 9.38 -18.50 8.79
C PRO A 342 9.19 -18.20 7.29
N ASP A 343 8.47 -17.15 6.94
CA ASP A 343 8.20 -16.74 5.55
C ASP A 343 9.46 -16.33 4.78
N ILE A 344 10.53 -15.91 5.49
CA ILE A 344 11.83 -15.55 4.92
C ILE A 344 12.94 -16.55 5.33
N GLY A 345 12.55 -17.78 5.64
CA GLY A 345 13.46 -18.92 5.84
C GLY A 345 14.08 -19.04 7.22
N GLY A 346 13.50 -18.41 8.26
CA GLY A 346 13.94 -18.54 9.64
C GLY A 346 12.93 -19.26 10.53
N ASN A 347 13.08 -19.10 11.85
CA ASN A 347 12.17 -19.62 12.87
C ASN A 347 11.96 -18.64 14.03
N ALA A 348 12.33 -17.38 13.82
CA ALA A 348 12.22 -16.35 14.84
C ALA A 348 10.77 -15.87 15.00
N LYS A 349 10.49 -15.27 16.14
CA LYS A 349 9.20 -14.65 16.43
C LYS A 349 9.13 -13.25 15.81
N THR A 350 7.91 -12.77 15.57
CA THR A 350 7.61 -11.40 15.13
C THR A 350 8.38 -10.36 15.96
N SER A 351 8.36 -10.52 17.30
CA SER A 351 9.03 -9.59 18.21
C SER A 351 10.56 -9.62 18.12
N ASP A 352 11.15 -10.76 17.75
CA ASP A 352 12.62 -10.86 17.65
C ASP A 352 13.12 -10.08 16.42
N LEU A 353 12.41 -10.21 15.29
CA LEU A 353 12.72 -9.47 14.07
C LEU A 353 12.48 -7.96 14.26
N GLY A 354 11.36 -7.56 14.88
CA GLY A 354 11.07 -6.15 15.17
C GLY A 354 12.14 -5.50 16.06
N LYS A 355 12.56 -6.19 17.13
CA LYS A 355 13.68 -5.74 18.00
C LYS A 355 15.00 -5.62 17.24
N ALA A 356 15.30 -6.59 16.36
CA ALA A 356 16.53 -6.55 15.57
C ALA A 356 16.57 -5.32 14.65
N ILE A 357 15.44 -4.98 14.01
CA ILE A 357 15.35 -3.79 13.15
C ILE A 357 15.47 -2.51 13.99
N ALA A 358 14.80 -2.42 15.14
CA ALA A 358 14.92 -1.26 16.03
C ALA A 358 16.36 -1.04 16.52
N ASN A 359 17.07 -2.13 16.83
CA ASN A 359 18.47 -2.07 17.27
C ASN A 359 19.46 -1.77 16.13
N ALA A 360 19.05 -1.95 14.88
CA ALA A 360 19.88 -1.69 13.71
C ALA A 360 19.85 -0.21 13.26
N LEU A 361 18.86 0.56 13.77
CA LEU A 361 18.76 2.00 13.60
C LEU A 361 19.90 2.73 14.30
#